data_883400f17dd6c62517ee651f7dec5f8d
#
_entry.id   883400f17dd6c62517ee651f7dec5f8d
#
_cell.length_a   1.000
_cell.length_b   1.000
_cell.length_c   1.000
_cell.angle_alpha   90.00
_cell.angle_beta   90.00
_cell.angle_gamma   90.00
#
_symmetry.space_group_name_H-M   'P 1'
#
loop_
_entity.id
_entity.type
_entity.pdbx_description
1 polymer ?
#
loop_
_entity_poly.entity_id
_entity_poly.type
_entity_poly.pdbx_seq_one_letter_code
_entity_poly.pdbx_strand_id
1 'polypeptide(L)'
;MRKGIVVLILCIFSVYVFGQRTITGNTGTLDINKIYLCEVVHEYRGIHQVIDSAEVKNGQFTFVVKDARPELYFIGDTPWHGGYFFLDGNKIKLKPESISEEQIDWSVEGSPLDKKYREFKKRMYAETFGAIKDSLNALFYKAREAGNREEMKRIKEESEPYYDEGSERERELVKEYVQKNMENPFGMYLYYYNVFQRKDFPTLESIVSEKAYIDSFGKDAKNTSYLPKMGQKLDLYENCAIGHEAPEIVGLDTLGNPVKLSDFRGNYVLVDFWNSYCHWCREETPALLKALKQFKGKNFKILGVSSDRYKDKWIEAIHEDGSYWEHLMLEKGDDVMERYCIKGIPHIILVSPDGKILAKELRGEELVRVPEELMRF
;
A
#
# COMPACT_ATOMS: atom_id res chain seq x y z
N MET A 1 11.36 8.45 56.54
CA MET A 1 12.26 8.60 55.37
C MET A 1 12.08 7.40 54.44
N ARG A 2 11.28 7.57 53.40
CA ARG A 2 11.08 6.55 52.35
C ARG A 2 12.08 6.84 51.20
N LYS A 3 13.02 5.94 51.01
CA LYS A 3 13.95 6.00 49.88
C LYS A 3 13.22 5.50 48.63
N GLY A 4 12.93 6.41 47.70
CA GLY A 4 12.44 6.06 46.37
C GLY A 4 13.59 5.47 45.54
N ILE A 5 13.39 4.25 45.04
CA ILE A 5 14.29 3.60 44.08
C ILE A 5 13.88 4.13 42.71
N VAL A 6 14.73 4.94 42.11
CA VAL A 6 14.59 5.34 40.68
C VAL A 6 15.17 4.20 39.84
N VAL A 7 14.29 3.44 39.22
CA VAL A 7 14.69 2.45 38.22
C VAL A 7 14.94 3.20 36.91
N LEU A 8 16.19 3.40 36.57
CA LEU A 8 16.62 3.90 35.27
C LEU A 8 16.44 2.77 34.24
N ILE A 9 15.37 2.81 33.47
CA ILE A 9 15.21 1.93 32.31
C ILE A 9 16.15 2.46 31.22
N LEU A 10 17.34 1.86 31.11
CA LEU A 10 18.24 2.03 29.98
C LEU A 10 17.59 1.35 28.77
N CYS A 11 16.91 2.12 27.94
CA CYS A 11 16.58 1.70 26.58
C CYS A 11 17.90 1.52 25.81
N ILE A 12 18.40 0.29 25.75
CA ILE A 12 19.50 -0.06 24.87
C ILE A 12 18.94 -0.06 23.45
N PHE A 13 18.98 1.10 22.80
CA PHE A 13 18.88 1.16 21.35
C PHE A 13 20.11 0.44 20.80
N SER A 14 19.95 -0.80 20.35
CA SER A 14 20.96 -1.46 19.55
C SER A 14 21.06 -0.72 18.22
N VAL A 15 21.98 0.23 18.16
CA VAL A 15 22.37 0.88 16.90
C VAL A 15 22.99 -0.22 16.04
N TYR A 16 22.24 -0.71 15.08
CA TYR A 16 22.80 -1.58 14.04
C TYR A 16 23.76 -0.73 13.22
N VAL A 17 25.05 -0.90 13.43
CA VAL A 17 26.07 -0.35 12.54
C VAL A 17 26.06 -1.22 11.29
N PHE A 18 25.34 -0.77 10.26
CA PHE A 18 25.42 -1.39 8.95
C PHE A 18 26.82 -1.13 8.37
N GLY A 19 27.51 -2.20 7.99
CA GLY A 19 28.82 -2.08 7.35
C GLY A 19 28.71 -1.39 5.99
N GLN A 20 29.78 -0.76 5.57
CA GLN A 20 29.92 -0.22 4.22
C GLN A 20 29.88 -1.36 3.21
N ARG A 21 29.03 -1.25 2.19
CA ARG A 21 28.92 -2.21 1.07
C ARG A 21 29.46 -1.55 -0.21
N THR A 22 30.19 -2.32 -0.98
CA THR A 22 30.75 -1.88 -2.26
C THR A 22 30.08 -2.60 -3.40
N ILE A 23 29.54 -1.85 -4.35
CA ILE A 23 28.99 -2.35 -5.59
C ILE A 23 29.94 -1.92 -6.71
N THR A 24 30.50 -2.87 -7.43
CA THR A 24 31.31 -2.61 -8.62
C THR A 24 30.66 -3.23 -9.83
N GLY A 25 30.86 -2.66 -10.99
CA GLY A 25 30.33 -3.28 -12.20
C GLY A 25 30.90 -2.67 -13.47
N ASN A 26 30.50 -3.27 -14.58
CA ASN A 26 30.76 -2.72 -15.89
C ASN A 26 29.44 -2.54 -16.66
N THR A 27 29.47 -1.67 -17.66
CA THR A 27 28.28 -1.33 -18.47
C THR A 27 28.12 -2.22 -19.71
N GLY A 28 29.05 -3.15 -19.94
CA GLY A 28 29.01 -3.99 -21.15
C GLY A 28 29.08 -3.15 -22.42
N THR A 29 28.02 -3.23 -23.23
CA THR A 29 27.86 -2.48 -24.48
C THR A 29 27.11 -1.15 -24.32
N LEU A 30 26.63 -0.82 -23.09
CA LEU A 30 25.96 0.46 -22.84
C LEU A 30 26.97 1.61 -22.94
N ASP A 31 26.72 2.54 -23.86
CA ASP A 31 27.47 3.78 -24.00
C ASP A 31 26.85 4.85 -23.11
N ILE A 32 27.14 4.76 -21.82
CA ILE A 32 26.66 5.69 -20.79
C ILE A 32 27.81 6.23 -19.97
N ASN A 33 27.67 7.46 -19.50
CA ASN A 33 28.64 8.13 -18.63
C ASN A 33 28.19 8.23 -17.17
N LYS A 34 26.97 7.80 -16.87
CA LYS A 34 26.40 7.81 -15.52
C LYS A 34 25.45 6.64 -15.29
N ILE A 35 25.44 6.11 -14.06
CA ILE A 35 24.53 5.04 -13.64
C ILE A 35 23.92 5.42 -12.29
N TYR A 36 22.67 5.01 -12.04
CA TYR A 36 21.89 5.34 -10.85
C TYR A 36 21.62 4.12 -10.01
N LEU A 37 21.76 4.27 -8.69
CA LEU A 37 21.35 3.28 -7.70
C LEU A 37 20.08 3.79 -7.02
N CYS A 38 19.07 2.94 -6.93
CA CYS A 38 17.76 3.31 -6.40
C CYS A 38 17.29 2.32 -5.34
N GLU A 39 16.61 2.85 -4.32
CA GLU A 39 15.72 2.05 -3.49
C GLU A 39 14.42 1.75 -4.23
N VAL A 40 13.87 0.56 -4.01
CA VAL A 40 12.59 0.15 -4.58
C VAL A 40 11.46 0.62 -3.66
N VAL A 41 10.69 1.61 -4.12
CA VAL A 41 9.51 2.11 -3.40
C VAL A 41 8.31 1.23 -3.68
N HIS A 42 8.11 0.86 -4.96
CA HIS A 42 7.03 -0.01 -5.39
C HIS A 42 7.46 -0.81 -6.64
N GLU A 43 7.84 -2.07 -6.45
CA GLU A 43 8.36 -2.91 -7.56
C GLU A 43 7.37 -3.03 -8.72
N TYR A 44 6.12 -3.45 -8.46
CA TYR A 44 5.11 -3.66 -9.51
C TYR A 44 4.69 -2.41 -10.30
N ARG A 45 4.97 -1.22 -9.76
CA ARG A 45 4.70 0.06 -10.44
C ARG A 45 5.96 0.68 -11.03
N GLY A 46 7.12 0.04 -10.86
CA GLY A 46 8.40 0.58 -11.31
C GLY A 46 8.74 1.93 -10.63
N ILE A 47 8.32 2.13 -9.38
CA ILE A 47 8.60 3.38 -8.66
C ILE A 47 9.87 3.18 -7.85
N HIS A 48 10.90 3.96 -8.21
CA HIS A 48 12.20 3.93 -7.61
C HIS A 48 12.60 5.31 -7.09
N GLN A 49 13.32 5.34 -5.97
CA GLN A 49 13.91 6.55 -5.42
C GLN A 49 15.41 6.49 -5.60
N VAL A 50 15.98 7.43 -6.37
CA VAL A 50 17.43 7.54 -6.54
C VAL A 50 18.07 7.86 -5.18
N ILE A 51 18.99 6.99 -4.75
CA ILE A 51 19.77 7.18 -3.52
C ILE A 51 21.22 7.57 -3.79
N ASP A 52 21.75 7.19 -4.95
CA ASP A 52 23.11 7.52 -5.36
C ASP A 52 23.27 7.47 -6.88
N SER A 53 24.36 8.04 -7.38
CA SER A 53 24.74 7.93 -8.79
C SER A 53 26.27 7.91 -8.93
N ALA A 54 26.76 7.14 -9.88
CA ALA A 54 28.17 7.01 -10.16
C ALA A 54 28.51 7.39 -11.59
N GLU A 55 29.69 8.04 -11.80
CA GLU A 55 30.26 8.22 -13.13
C GLU A 55 30.77 6.88 -13.67
N VAL A 56 30.53 6.63 -14.95
CA VAL A 56 31.09 5.48 -15.67
C VAL A 56 32.39 5.90 -16.33
N LYS A 57 33.50 5.26 -15.95
CA LYS A 57 34.85 5.52 -16.51
C LYS A 57 35.38 4.24 -17.14
N ASN A 58 35.69 4.29 -18.43
CA ASN A 58 36.14 3.11 -19.18
C ASN A 58 35.17 1.92 -19.04
N GLY A 59 33.87 2.20 -19.09
CA GLY A 59 32.82 1.19 -18.93
C GLY A 59 32.68 0.61 -17.52
N GLN A 60 33.32 1.19 -16.49
CA GLN A 60 33.27 0.70 -15.13
C GLN A 60 32.66 1.73 -14.18
N PHE A 61 32.00 1.24 -13.13
CA PHE A 61 31.42 2.06 -12.08
C PHE A 61 31.62 1.44 -10.69
N THR A 62 31.52 2.30 -9.66
CA THR A 62 31.61 1.86 -8.26
C THR A 62 30.68 2.70 -7.39
N PHE A 63 29.90 2.04 -6.56
CA PHE A 63 29.16 2.65 -5.45
C PHE A 63 29.74 2.20 -4.12
N VAL A 64 29.67 3.09 -3.15
CA VAL A 64 30.02 2.81 -1.76
C VAL A 64 28.81 3.18 -0.91
N VAL A 65 27.99 2.19 -0.61
CA VAL A 65 26.72 2.40 0.09
C VAL A 65 26.91 2.19 1.59
N LYS A 66 26.73 3.27 2.35
CA LYS A 66 26.73 3.21 3.81
C LYS A 66 25.34 2.83 4.29
N ASP A 67 25.29 2.08 5.40
CA ASP A 67 24.05 1.69 6.06
C ASP A 67 23.04 0.94 5.16
N ALA A 68 23.52 0.32 4.08
CA ALA A 68 22.68 -0.46 3.18
C ALA A 68 22.06 -1.67 3.88
N ARG A 69 20.77 -1.82 3.75
CA ARG A 69 20.03 -2.99 4.26
C ARG A 69 20.05 -4.12 3.25
N PRO A 70 19.88 -5.38 3.69
CA PRO A 70 19.82 -6.55 2.80
C PRO A 70 18.46 -6.63 2.08
N GLU A 71 18.26 -5.76 1.09
CA GLU A 71 16.98 -5.56 0.40
C GLU A 71 17.15 -5.62 -1.12
N LEU A 72 16.01 -5.52 -1.82
CA LEU A 72 15.96 -5.36 -3.27
C LEU A 72 16.27 -3.91 -3.64
N TYR A 73 17.23 -3.72 -4.54
CA TYR A 73 17.60 -2.44 -5.12
C TYR A 73 17.39 -2.49 -6.63
N PHE A 74 17.32 -1.31 -7.23
CA PHE A 74 17.30 -1.14 -8.67
C PHE A 74 18.56 -0.37 -9.11
N ILE A 75 19.16 -0.79 -10.23
CA ILE A 75 20.30 -0.11 -10.84
C ILE A 75 20.12 0.02 -12.36
N GLY A 76 20.36 1.21 -12.90
CA GLY A 76 20.16 1.47 -14.32
C GLY A 76 20.80 2.74 -14.80
N ASP A 77 20.77 2.92 -16.12
CA ASP A 77 21.20 4.16 -16.79
C ASP A 77 20.21 5.32 -16.54
N THR A 78 18.97 4.98 -16.18
CA THR A 78 17.96 5.90 -15.66
C THR A 78 17.23 5.26 -14.47
N PRO A 79 16.42 6.03 -13.70
CA PRO A 79 15.59 5.45 -12.64
C PRO A 79 14.47 4.50 -13.12
N TRP A 80 14.26 4.38 -14.42
CA TRP A 80 13.21 3.53 -15.01
C TRP A 80 13.70 2.55 -16.07
N HIS A 81 14.97 2.62 -16.49
CA HIS A 81 15.60 1.64 -17.36
C HIS A 81 16.80 1.03 -16.63
N GLY A 82 16.71 -0.25 -16.30
CA GLY A 82 17.69 -0.96 -15.49
C GLY A 82 17.17 -2.31 -15.02
N GLY A 83 17.70 -2.80 -13.91
CA GLY A 83 17.30 -4.08 -13.35
C GLY A 83 17.43 -4.16 -11.84
N TYR A 84 16.79 -5.17 -11.29
CA TYR A 84 16.74 -5.42 -9.84
C TYR A 84 17.83 -6.38 -9.38
N PHE A 85 18.32 -6.18 -8.17
CA PHE A 85 19.23 -7.09 -7.48
C PHE A 85 19.11 -6.97 -5.95
N PHE A 86 19.40 -8.05 -5.24
CA PHE A 86 19.52 -8.00 -3.79
C PHE A 86 20.92 -7.55 -3.36
N LEU A 87 20.97 -6.59 -2.44
CA LEU A 87 22.20 -6.08 -1.87
C LEU A 87 22.42 -6.64 -0.45
N ASP A 88 22.84 -7.90 -0.32
CA ASP A 88 23.08 -8.56 0.98
C ASP A 88 24.54 -8.90 1.27
N GLY A 89 25.39 -8.84 0.25
CA GLY A 89 26.84 -9.02 0.41
C GLY A 89 27.60 -7.71 0.64
N ASN A 90 28.80 -7.81 1.21
CA ASN A 90 29.68 -6.63 1.42
C ASN A 90 30.35 -6.15 0.13
N LYS A 91 30.53 -7.04 -0.84
CA LYS A 91 31.11 -6.75 -2.15
C LYS A 91 30.28 -7.40 -3.24
N ILE A 92 29.58 -6.57 -4.00
CA ILE A 92 28.73 -7.00 -5.11
C ILE A 92 29.42 -6.64 -6.42
N LYS A 93 29.40 -7.58 -7.37
CA LYS A 93 29.82 -7.30 -8.74
C LYS A 93 28.65 -7.46 -9.68
N LEU A 94 28.47 -6.48 -10.56
CA LEU A 94 27.42 -6.43 -11.56
C LEU A 94 27.99 -6.44 -12.96
N LYS A 95 27.38 -7.26 -13.82
CA LYS A 95 27.67 -7.29 -15.26
C LYS A 95 26.36 -7.47 -16.02
N PRO A 96 26.08 -6.70 -17.08
CA PRO A 96 24.87 -6.92 -17.86
C PRO A 96 24.95 -8.29 -18.58
N GLU A 97 23.88 -9.05 -18.46
CA GLU A 97 23.66 -10.33 -19.18
C GLU A 97 22.89 -10.07 -20.47
N SER A 98 21.83 -9.22 -20.37
CA SER A 98 21.08 -8.75 -21.52
C SER A 98 20.67 -7.30 -21.35
N ILE A 99 20.51 -6.61 -22.46
CA ILE A 99 20.09 -5.22 -22.54
C ILE A 99 19.00 -5.13 -23.61
N SER A 100 17.85 -4.60 -23.24
CA SER A 100 16.73 -4.31 -24.13
C SER A 100 16.29 -2.86 -23.97
N GLU A 101 15.30 -2.41 -24.75
CA GLU A 101 14.70 -1.07 -24.58
C GLU A 101 13.89 -0.95 -23.28
N GLU A 102 13.50 -2.09 -22.67
CA GLU A 102 12.64 -2.11 -21.48
C GLU A 102 13.43 -2.29 -20.20
N GLN A 103 14.52 -3.09 -20.22
CA GLN A 103 15.27 -3.45 -19.00
C GLN A 103 16.71 -3.86 -19.29
N ILE A 104 17.50 -3.83 -18.21
CA ILE A 104 18.85 -4.40 -18.16
C ILE A 104 18.82 -5.58 -17.20
N ASP A 105 19.12 -6.79 -17.68
CA ASP A 105 19.33 -7.93 -16.80
C ASP A 105 20.78 -7.97 -16.33
N TRP A 106 20.96 -7.97 -15.02
CA TRP A 106 22.28 -7.98 -14.42
C TRP A 106 22.67 -9.36 -13.92
N SER A 107 23.84 -9.86 -14.26
CA SER A 107 24.52 -10.90 -13.52
C SER A 107 25.02 -10.32 -12.19
N VAL A 108 24.78 -11.00 -11.09
CA VAL A 108 25.09 -10.53 -9.74
C VAL A 108 25.96 -11.53 -9.01
N GLU A 109 27.19 -11.15 -8.72
CA GLU A 109 28.10 -11.92 -7.90
C GLU A 109 28.21 -11.31 -6.49
N GLY A 110 28.32 -12.16 -5.48
CA GLY A 110 28.50 -11.73 -4.08
C GLY A 110 27.21 -11.51 -3.29
N SER A 111 26.03 -11.81 -3.89
CA SER A 111 24.72 -11.76 -3.22
C SER A 111 24.06 -13.14 -3.18
N PRO A 112 24.10 -13.85 -2.05
CA PRO A 112 23.38 -15.11 -1.85
C PRO A 112 21.85 -14.95 -1.97
N LEU A 113 21.28 -13.82 -1.53
CA LEU A 113 19.84 -13.56 -1.64
C LEU A 113 19.42 -13.31 -3.08
N ASP A 114 20.24 -12.66 -3.90
CA ASP A 114 19.95 -12.46 -5.31
C ASP A 114 19.82 -13.80 -6.07
N LYS A 115 20.66 -14.75 -5.78
CA LYS A 115 20.54 -16.11 -6.33
C LYS A 115 19.17 -16.74 -5.98
N LYS A 116 18.75 -16.66 -4.71
CA LYS A 116 17.44 -17.17 -4.27
C LYS A 116 16.29 -16.43 -4.93
N TYR A 117 16.38 -15.11 -5.06
CA TYR A 117 15.41 -14.29 -5.75
C TYR A 117 15.22 -14.72 -7.20
N ARG A 118 16.32 -14.90 -7.96
CA ARG A 118 16.25 -15.33 -9.36
C ARG A 118 15.71 -16.74 -9.51
N GLU A 119 16.14 -17.67 -8.66
CA GLU A 119 15.60 -19.04 -8.63
C GLU A 119 14.10 -19.05 -8.37
N PHE A 120 13.63 -18.24 -7.40
CA PHE A 120 12.22 -18.09 -7.11
C PHE A 120 11.44 -17.45 -8.28
N LYS A 121 11.95 -16.38 -8.87
CA LYS A 121 11.33 -15.74 -10.05
C LYS A 121 11.21 -16.70 -11.22
N LYS A 122 12.25 -17.48 -11.50
CA LYS A 122 12.24 -18.51 -12.54
C LYS A 122 11.19 -19.59 -12.27
N ARG A 123 11.12 -20.08 -11.03
CA ARG A 123 10.11 -21.05 -10.59
C ARG A 123 8.71 -20.47 -10.73
N MET A 124 8.50 -19.26 -10.23
CA MET A 124 7.22 -18.55 -10.33
C MET A 124 6.79 -18.41 -11.78
N TYR A 125 7.66 -17.92 -12.67
CA TYR A 125 7.38 -17.79 -14.09
C TYR A 125 6.92 -19.12 -14.72
N ALA A 126 7.63 -20.20 -14.43
CA ALA A 126 7.32 -21.52 -14.96
C ALA A 126 5.96 -22.08 -14.42
N GLU A 127 5.73 -21.96 -13.12
CA GLU A 127 4.56 -22.55 -12.47
C GLU A 127 3.27 -21.69 -12.57
N THR A 128 3.38 -20.41 -13.01
CA THR A 128 2.25 -19.51 -13.20
C THR A 128 1.93 -19.23 -14.68
N PHE A 129 2.31 -20.14 -15.56
CA PHE A 129 2.04 -20.06 -17.01
C PHE A 129 2.71 -18.86 -17.71
N GLY A 130 3.87 -18.40 -17.25
CA GLY A 130 4.54 -17.20 -17.76
C GLY A 130 4.71 -17.21 -19.28
N ALA A 131 5.26 -18.27 -19.87
CA ALA A 131 5.46 -18.37 -21.31
C ALA A 131 4.15 -18.33 -22.13
N ILE A 132 3.06 -18.91 -21.60
CA ILE A 132 1.75 -18.86 -22.25
C ILE A 132 1.17 -17.44 -22.17
N LYS A 133 1.26 -16.80 -21.00
CA LYS A 133 0.83 -15.42 -20.80
C LYS A 133 1.58 -14.45 -21.70
N ASP A 134 2.89 -14.60 -21.85
CA ASP A 134 3.70 -13.76 -22.72
C ASP A 134 3.28 -13.90 -24.18
N SER A 135 3.02 -15.14 -24.63
CA SER A 135 2.54 -15.42 -25.99
C SER A 135 1.18 -14.79 -26.26
N LEU A 136 0.23 -14.93 -25.30
CA LEU A 136 -1.10 -14.35 -25.43
C LEU A 136 -1.05 -12.81 -25.38
N ASN A 137 -0.19 -12.23 -24.54
CA ASN A 137 0.02 -10.80 -24.48
C ASN A 137 0.58 -10.26 -25.82
N ALA A 138 1.55 -10.93 -26.41
CA ALA A 138 2.10 -10.53 -27.72
C ALA A 138 1.01 -10.53 -28.81
N LEU A 139 0.13 -11.55 -28.82
CA LEU A 139 -1.00 -11.61 -29.74
C LEU A 139 -2.01 -10.48 -29.47
N PHE A 140 -2.29 -10.20 -28.20
CA PHE A 140 -3.20 -9.12 -27.81
C PHE A 140 -2.71 -7.74 -28.27
N TYR A 141 -1.42 -7.44 -28.06
CA TYR A 141 -0.83 -6.17 -28.52
C TYR A 141 -0.86 -6.06 -30.05
N LYS A 142 -0.57 -7.13 -30.78
CA LYS A 142 -0.68 -7.17 -32.24
C LYS A 142 -2.11 -6.91 -32.71
N ALA A 143 -3.11 -7.52 -32.07
CA ALA A 143 -4.52 -7.27 -32.37
C ALA A 143 -4.94 -5.82 -32.05
N ARG A 144 -4.39 -5.25 -30.96
CA ARG A 144 -4.61 -3.86 -30.56
C ARG A 144 -4.05 -2.87 -31.58
N GLU A 145 -2.82 -3.08 -32.06
CA GLU A 145 -2.20 -2.26 -33.12
C GLU A 145 -2.98 -2.33 -34.42
N ALA A 146 -3.55 -3.49 -34.75
CA ALA A 146 -4.43 -3.67 -35.90
C ALA A 146 -5.85 -3.12 -35.72
N GLY A 147 -6.21 -2.62 -34.53
CA GLY A 147 -7.56 -2.15 -34.20
C GLY A 147 -8.63 -3.27 -34.18
N ASN A 148 -8.21 -4.54 -34.10
CA ASN A 148 -9.11 -5.70 -34.17
C ASN A 148 -9.70 -6.01 -32.77
N ARG A 149 -10.83 -5.39 -32.47
CA ARG A 149 -11.51 -5.53 -31.16
C ARG A 149 -12.04 -6.93 -30.88
N GLU A 150 -12.51 -7.65 -31.92
CA GLU A 150 -13.03 -9.02 -31.76
C GLU A 150 -11.90 -9.98 -31.37
N GLU A 151 -10.75 -9.87 -32.03
CA GLU A 151 -9.58 -10.67 -31.69
C GLU A 151 -9.02 -10.34 -30.31
N MET A 152 -8.98 -9.07 -29.93
CA MET A 152 -8.62 -8.66 -28.56
C MET A 152 -9.54 -9.30 -27.50
N LYS A 153 -10.85 -9.33 -27.76
CA LYS A 153 -11.83 -9.96 -26.87
C LYS A 153 -11.60 -11.47 -26.78
N ARG A 154 -11.42 -12.15 -27.89
CA ARG A 154 -11.14 -13.59 -27.95
C ARG A 154 -9.88 -13.95 -27.15
N ILE A 155 -8.78 -13.21 -27.37
CA ILE A 155 -7.53 -13.45 -26.65
C ILE A 155 -7.69 -13.21 -25.16
N LYS A 156 -8.45 -12.18 -24.75
CA LYS A 156 -8.74 -11.92 -23.33
C LYS A 156 -9.49 -13.08 -22.69
N GLU A 157 -10.54 -13.58 -23.32
CA GLU A 157 -11.31 -14.73 -22.85
C GLU A 157 -10.45 -16.01 -22.77
N GLU A 158 -9.58 -16.23 -23.77
CA GLU A 158 -8.63 -17.35 -23.80
C GLU A 158 -7.57 -17.24 -22.69
N SER A 159 -7.15 -16.03 -22.33
CA SER A 159 -6.11 -15.79 -21.33
C SER A 159 -6.61 -15.86 -19.88
N GLU A 160 -7.89 -15.57 -19.63
CA GLU A 160 -8.48 -15.47 -18.30
C GLU A 160 -8.18 -16.69 -17.40
N PRO A 161 -8.35 -17.97 -17.83
CA PRO A 161 -8.06 -19.13 -16.99
C PRO A 161 -6.59 -19.18 -16.53
N TYR A 162 -5.65 -18.82 -17.41
CA TYR A 162 -4.21 -18.82 -17.08
C TYR A 162 -3.85 -17.71 -16.08
N TYR A 163 -4.55 -16.56 -16.13
CA TYR A 163 -4.36 -15.50 -15.15
C TYR A 163 -4.93 -15.88 -13.80
N ASP A 164 -6.11 -16.50 -13.75
CA ASP A 164 -6.76 -16.90 -12.51
C ASP A 164 -5.98 -18.00 -11.80
N GLU A 165 -5.74 -19.13 -12.49
CA GLU A 165 -4.98 -20.26 -11.96
C GLU A 165 -3.54 -19.85 -11.61
N GLY A 166 -2.90 -19.06 -12.48
CA GLY A 166 -1.56 -18.54 -12.22
C GLY A 166 -1.48 -17.63 -11.01
N SER A 167 -2.51 -16.81 -10.77
CA SER A 167 -2.58 -15.93 -9.59
C SER A 167 -2.80 -16.72 -8.29
N GLU A 168 -3.56 -17.81 -8.35
CA GLU A 168 -3.69 -18.71 -7.21
C GLU A 168 -2.39 -19.43 -6.92
N ARG A 169 -1.74 -19.96 -7.95
CA ARG A 169 -0.43 -20.62 -7.82
C ARG A 169 0.66 -19.67 -7.30
N GLU A 170 0.67 -18.41 -7.73
CA GLU A 170 1.57 -17.38 -7.18
C GLU A 170 1.39 -17.22 -5.68
N ARG A 171 0.13 -17.11 -5.20
CA ARG A 171 -0.16 -16.99 -3.77
C ARG A 171 0.36 -18.19 -2.96
N GLU A 172 0.17 -19.40 -3.49
CA GLU A 172 0.68 -20.63 -2.86
C GLU A 172 2.22 -20.64 -2.80
N LEU A 173 2.89 -20.34 -3.90
CA LEU A 173 4.37 -20.31 -3.98
C LEU A 173 4.96 -19.29 -3.00
N VAL A 174 4.36 -18.09 -2.93
CA VAL A 174 4.77 -17.08 -1.96
C VAL A 174 4.59 -17.60 -0.53
N LYS A 175 3.43 -18.16 -0.21
CA LYS A 175 3.14 -18.72 1.12
C LYS A 175 4.13 -19.81 1.50
N GLU A 176 4.36 -20.78 0.61
CA GLU A 176 5.34 -21.85 0.83
C GLU A 176 6.74 -21.30 1.08
N TYR A 177 7.17 -20.33 0.25
CA TYR A 177 8.50 -19.77 0.37
C TYR A 177 8.66 -18.99 1.68
N VAL A 178 7.71 -18.12 2.02
CA VAL A 178 7.73 -17.34 3.26
C VAL A 178 7.82 -18.26 4.47
N GLN A 179 6.96 -19.28 4.55
CA GLN A 179 6.96 -20.23 5.68
C GLN A 179 8.29 -20.95 5.88
N LYS A 180 8.99 -21.27 4.78
CA LYS A 180 10.29 -21.95 4.82
C LYS A 180 11.50 -21.02 5.03
N ASN A 181 11.29 -19.71 4.89
CA ASN A 181 12.36 -18.71 4.84
C ASN A 181 12.11 -17.49 5.72
N MET A 182 11.44 -17.66 6.84
CA MET A 182 11.14 -16.58 7.79
C MET A 182 12.41 -15.94 8.41
N GLU A 183 13.56 -16.63 8.33
CA GLU A 183 14.82 -16.15 8.88
C GLU A 183 15.56 -15.15 7.96
N ASN A 184 15.21 -15.08 6.67
CA ASN A 184 15.98 -14.29 5.73
C ASN A 184 15.22 -13.08 5.14
N PRO A 185 15.93 -12.01 4.73
CA PRO A 185 15.33 -10.78 4.18
C PRO A 185 14.47 -11.00 2.93
N PHE A 186 14.77 -12.00 2.10
CA PHE A 186 13.95 -12.28 0.92
C PHE A 186 12.58 -12.87 1.31
N GLY A 187 12.48 -13.66 2.38
CA GLY A 187 11.19 -14.09 2.93
C GLY A 187 10.35 -12.90 3.41
N MET A 188 10.98 -11.94 4.09
CA MET A 188 10.33 -10.70 4.53
C MET A 188 9.89 -9.82 3.34
N TYR A 189 10.72 -9.70 2.31
CA TYR A 189 10.37 -9.01 1.06
C TYR A 189 9.11 -9.60 0.42
N LEU A 190 9.07 -10.93 0.22
CA LEU A 190 7.91 -11.61 -0.35
C LEU A 190 6.66 -11.42 0.50
N TYR A 191 6.81 -11.52 1.83
CA TYR A 191 5.71 -11.28 2.75
C TYR A 191 5.18 -9.86 2.63
N TYR A 192 6.06 -8.86 2.68
CA TYR A 192 5.69 -7.46 2.60
C TYR A 192 4.91 -7.13 1.31
N TYR A 193 5.47 -7.44 0.15
CA TYR A 193 4.87 -7.03 -1.13
C TYR A 193 3.67 -7.88 -1.56
N ASN A 194 3.69 -9.19 -1.30
CA ASN A 194 2.67 -10.09 -1.85
C ASN A 194 1.57 -10.45 -0.86
N VAL A 195 1.81 -10.28 0.44
CA VAL A 195 0.84 -10.62 1.48
C VAL A 195 0.41 -9.39 2.26
N PHE A 196 1.34 -8.74 2.98
CA PHE A 196 1.04 -7.67 3.92
C PHE A 196 0.40 -6.44 3.25
N GLN A 197 0.92 -6.00 2.10
CA GLN A 197 0.38 -4.83 1.40
C GLN A 197 -1.08 -5.02 0.95
N ARG A 198 -1.51 -6.26 0.73
CA ARG A 198 -2.87 -6.61 0.29
C ARG A 198 -3.84 -6.82 1.45
N LYS A 199 -3.35 -6.87 2.70
CA LYS A 199 -4.18 -7.06 3.90
C LYS A 199 -4.85 -5.78 4.35
N ASP A 200 -6.04 -5.94 4.90
CA ASP A 200 -6.75 -4.99 5.73
C ASP A 200 -6.82 -5.47 7.17
N PHE A 201 -6.88 -4.54 8.10
CA PHE A 201 -6.88 -4.82 9.53
C PHE A 201 -8.08 -4.13 10.19
N PRO A 202 -9.31 -4.68 10.00
CA PRO A 202 -10.54 -4.03 10.45
C PRO A 202 -10.70 -4.02 11.97
N THR A 203 -10.02 -4.91 12.69
CA THR A 203 -10.15 -5.08 14.15
C THR A 203 -8.80 -5.06 14.85
N LEU A 204 -8.80 -4.69 16.13
CA LEU A 204 -7.60 -4.76 16.99
C LEU A 204 -7.04 -6.18 17.08
N GLU A 205 -7.89 -7.19 17.12
CA GLU A 205 -7.46 -8.60 17.13
C GLU A 205 -6.66 -8.95 15.88
N SER A 206 -7.11 -8.50 14.70
CA SER A 206 -6.37 -8.70 13.45
C SER A 206 -5.01 -8.00 13.45
N ILE A 207 -4.91 -6.80 14.05
CA ILE A 207 -3.67 -6.06 14.18
C ILE A 207 -2.71 -6.77 15.16
N VAL A 208 -3.19 -7.20 16.32
CA VAL A 208 -2.39 -7.94 17.32
C VAL A 208 -1.87 -9.24 16.73
N SER A 209 -2.73 -10.00 16.05
CA SER A 209 -2.35 -11.25 15.37
C SER A 209 -1.28 -11.01 14.31
N GLU A 210 -1.40 -9.92 13.55
CA GLU A 210 -0.42 -9.56 12.53
C GLU A 210 0.91 -9.12 13.13
N LYS A 211 0.91 -8.30 14.18
CA LYS A 211 2.11 -7.91 14.93
C LYS A 211 2.84 -9.16 15.44
N ALA A 212 2.11 -10.12 16.03
CA ALA A 212 2.68 -11.39 16.50
C ALA A 212 3.26 -12.24 15.35
N TYR A 213 2.60 -12.28 14.20
CA TYR A 213 3.13 -12.98 13.02
C TYR A 213 4.42 -12.32 12.49
N ILE A 214 4.47 -11.00 12.39
CA ILE A 214 5.68 -10.26 11.99
C ILE A 214 6.81 -10.51 13.01
N ASP A 215 6.48 -10.56 14.30
CA ASP A 215 7.46 -10.84 15.37
C ASP A 215 8.05 -12.24 15.29
N SER A 216 7.39 -13.19 14.68
CA SER A 216 7.90 -14.55 14.47
C SER A 216 8.99 -14.67 13.40
N PHE A 217 9.20 -13.62 12.59
CA PHE A 217 10.33 -13.58 11.65
C PHE A 217 11.65 -13.44 12.38
N GLY A 218 12.69 -14.06 11.82
CA GLY A 218 14.03 -14.04 12.40
C GLY A 218 14.70 -12.66 12.35
N LYS A 219 15.80 -12.54 13.07
CA LYS A 219 16.52 -11.26 13.21
C LYS A 219 16.98 -10.69 11.88
N ASP A 220 17.51 -11.55 10.99
CA ASP A 220 18.03 -11.08 9.70
C ASP A 220 16.91 -10.62 8.78
N ALA A 221 15.77 -11.31 8.77
CA ALA A 221 14.57 -10.89 8.05
C ALA A 221 14.04 -9.53 8.53
N LYS A 222 14.03 -9.30 9.84
CA LYS A 222 13.63 -8.04 10.46
C LYS A 222 14.59 -6.87 10.20
N ASN A 223 15.81 -7.17 9.77
CA ASN A 223 16.83 -6.16 9.48
C ASN A 223 16.61 -5.50 8.09
N THR A 224 15.36 -5.16 7.77
CA THR A 224 14.94 -4.55 6.51
C THR A 224 14.13 -3.28 6.76
N SER A 225 13.97 -2.44 5.72
CA SER A 225 13.08 -1.29 5.78
C SER A 225 11.60 -1.66 5.78
N TYR A 226 11.28 -2.92 5.44
CA TYR A 226 9.90 -3.41 5.41
C TYR A 226 9.27 -3.45 6.79
N LEU A 227 10.04 -3.81 7.83
CA LEU A 227 9.54 -3.87 9.21
C LEU A 227 8.98 -2.53 9.71
N PRO A 228 9.73 -1.39 9.67
CA PRO A 228 9.17 -0.11 10.08
C PRO A 228 8.00 0.35 9.17
N LYS A 229 8.02 0.05 7.88
CA LYS A 229 6.89 0.34 6.98
C LYS A 229 5.62 -0.43 7.37
N MET A 230 5.76 -1.70 7.76
CA MET A 230 4.65 -2.50 8.30
C MET A 230 4.14 -1.95 9.62
N GLY A 231 5.04 -1.57 10.52
CA GLY A 231 4.69 -0.93 11.80
C GLY A 231 3.86 0.33 11.58
N GLN A 232 4.32 1.26 10.75
CA GLN A 232 3.59 2.49 10.42
C GLN A 232 2.18 2.21 9.88
N LYS A 233 2.05 1.24 8.97
CA LYS A 233 0.72 0.85 8.45
C LYS A 233 -0.17 0.30 9.56
N LEU A 234 0.34 -0.60 10.42
CA LEU A 234 -0.44 -1.16 11.53
C LEU A 234 -0.85 -0.09 12.54
N ASP A 235 0.01 0.89 12.83
CA ASP A 235 -0.29 1.99 13.71
C ASP A 235 -1.42 2.89 13.15
N LEU A 236 -1.43 3.15 11.83
CA LEU A 236 -2.55 3.85 11.19
C LEU A 236 -3.87 3.08 11.33
N TYR A 237 -3.86 1.77 11.10
CA TYR A 237 -5.06 0.94 11.28
C TYR A 237 -5.50 0.88 12.75
N GLU A 238 -4.58 0.81 13.70
CA GLU A 238 -4.86 0.83 15.13
C GLU A 238 -5.54 2.14 15.53
N ASN A 239 -5.01 3.29 15.06
CA ASN A 239 -5.56 4.61 15.35
C ASN A 239 -6.98 4.83 14.81
N CYS A 240 -7.39 4.10 13.77
CA CYS A 240 -8.75 4.17 13.23
C CYS A 240 -9.54 2.86 13.40
N ALA A 241 -9.15 1.98 14.36
CA ALA A 241 -9.85 0.73 14.62
C ALA A 241 -11.18 0.96 15.37
N ILE A 242 -12.10 -0.01 15.26
CA ILE A 242 -13.34 0.00 16.04
C ILE A 242 -13.00 0.00 17.52
N GLY A 243 -13.66 0.88 18.27
CA GLY A 243 -13.45 1.11 19.71
C GLY A 243 -12.45 2.23 20.02
N HIS A 244 -11.64 2.68 19.06
CA HIS A 244 -10.73 3.82 19.23
C HIS A 244 -11.43 5.15 18.96
N GLU A 245 -10.83 6.23 19.44
CA GLU A 245 -11.28 7.58 19.12
C GLU A 245 -11.05 7.85 17.62
N ALA A 246 -12.10 8.34 16.95
CA ALA A 246 -12.03 8.71 15.54
C ALA A 246 -11.01 9.84 15.35
N PRO A 247 -10.02 9.71 14.45
CA PRO A 247 -9.11 10.80 14.14
C PRO A 247 -9.88 12.06 13.75
N GLU A 248 -9.41 13.24 14.18
CA GLU A 248 -10.10 14.50 13.89
C GLU A 248 -10.20 14.74 12.38
N ILE A 249 -11.36 15.18 11.93
CA ILE A 249 -11.63 15.61 10.56
C ILE A 249 -11.90 17.10 10.59
N VAL A 250 -11.21 17.86 9.76
CA VAL A 250 -11.42 19.30 9.61
C VAL A 250 -11.62 19.62 8.13
N GLY A 251 -12.60 20.45 7.83
CA GLY A 251 -12.84 20.90 6.47
C GLY A 251 -13.74 22.14 6.46
N LEU A 252 -14.17 22.56 5.28
CA LEU A 252 -15.02 23.73 5.11
C LEU A 252 -16.43 23.32 4.68
N ASP A 253 -17.45 23.94 5.28
CA ASP A 253 -18.84 23.77 4.87
C ASP A 253 -19.11 24.41 3.48
N THR A 254 -20.34 24.30 3.00
CA THR A 254 -20.77 24.91 1.73
C THR A 254 -20.67 26.43 1.70
N LEU A 255 -20.67 27.08 2.87
CA LEU A 255 -20.52 28.52 3.04
C LEU A 255 -19.06 28.96 3.21
N GLY A 256 -18.15 28.00 3.47
CA GLY A 256 -16.72 28.24 3.71
C GLY A 256 -16.36 28.41 5.18
N ASN A 257 -17.25 28.03 6.11
CA ASN A 257 -16.93 28.01 7.52
C ASN A 257 -16.22 26.70 7.90
N PRO A 258 -15.27 26.71 8.85
CA PRO A 258 -14.63 25.51 9.33
C PRO A 258 -15.62 24.64 10.10
N VAL A 259 -15.59 23.33 9.83
CA VAL A 259 -16.38 22.28 10.50
C VAL A 259 -15.42 21.18 10.93
N LYS A 260 -15.64 20.63 12.12
CA LYS A 260 -14.83 19.55 12.69
C LYS A 260 -15.72 18.37 13.11
N LEU A 261 -15.19 17.16 13.02
CA LEU A 261 -15.90 15.98 13.55
C LEU A 261 -16.19 16.13 15.04
N SER A 262 -15.27 16.75 15.81
CA SER A 262 -15.45 17.01 17.24
C SER A 262 -16.63 17.94 17.57
N ASP A 263 -17.11 18.76 16.62
CA ASP A 263 -18.29 19.63 16.81
C ASP A 263 -19.58 18.80 16.95
N PHE A 264 -19.54 17.53 16.58
CA PHE A 264 -20.67 16.59 16.65
C PHE A 264 -20.70 15.76 17.93
N ARG A 265 -19.82 16.01 18.90
CA ARG A 265 -19.82 15.30 20.20
C ARG A 265 -21.19 15.35 20.85
N GLY A 266 -21.58 14.27 21.54
CA GLY A 266 -22.93 14.10 22.09
C GLY A 266 -23.92 13.47 21.14
N ASN A 267 -23.56 13.28 19.85
CA ASN A 267 -24.38 12.60 18.87
C ASN A 267 -23.70 11.33 18.35
N TYR A 268 -24.50 10.37 17.94
CA TYR A 268 -24.05 9.32 17.03
C TYR A 268 -23.92 9.93 15.63
N VAL A 269 -22.81 9.71 14.95
CA VAL A 269 -22.53 10.33 13.65
C VAL A 269 -22.22 9.26 12.61
N LEU A 270 -23.03 9.17 11.54
CA LEU A 270 -22.60 8.50 10.32
C LEU A 270 -21.69 9.45 9.56
N VAL A 271 -20.42 9.11 9.44
CA VAL A 271 -19.45 9.86 8.66
C VAL A 271 -19.33 9.19 7.30
N ASP A 272 -19.77 9.88 6.27
CA ASP A 272 -19.81 9.41 4.87
C ASP A 272 -18.67 10.05 4.07
N PHE A 273 -17.65 9.28 3.73
CA PHE A 273 -16.56 9.70 2.86
C PHE A 273 -16.93 9.48 1.41
N TRP A 274 -17.07 10.56 0.67
CA TRP A 274 -17.60 10.56 -0.69
C TRP A 274 -16.97 11.61 -1.62
N ASN A 275 -17.43 11.68 -2.87
CA ASN A 275 -17.28 12.85 -3.74
C ASN A 275 -18.36 12.89 -4.81
N SER A 276 -18.53 14.03 -5.47
CA SER A 276 -19.57 14.28 -6.48
C SER A 276 -19.48 13.38 -7.72
N TYR A 277 -18.31 12.87 -8.04
CA TYR A 277 -18.06 11.99 -9.20
C TYR A 277 -18.19 10.50 -8.86
N CYS A 278 -18.36 10.16 -7.59
CA CYS A 278 -18.49 8.79 -7.13
C CYS A 278 -19.94 8.29 -7.29
N HIS A 279 -20.24 7.63 -8.40
CA HIS A 279 -21.56 7.06 -8.67
C HIS A 279 -22.06 6.17 -7.51
N TRP A 280 -21.24 5.24 -7.05
CA TRP A 280 -21.60 4.34 -5.94
C TRP A 280 -21.82 5.06 -4.60
N CYS A 281 -21.15 6.20 -4.36
CA CYS A 281 -21.41 7.02 -3.18
C CYS A 281 -22.80 7.64 -3.23
N ARG A 282 -23.20 8.17 -4.40
CA ARG A 282 -24.50 8.79 -4.61
C ARG A 282 -25.65 7.78 -4.52
N GLU A 283 -25.40 6.51 -4.85
CA GLU A 283 -26.37 5.42 -4.68
C GLU A 283 -26.63 5.06 -3.21
N GLU A 284 -25.74 5.43 -2.26
CA GLU A 284 -25.99 5.28 -0.82
C GLU A 284 -26.92 6.36 -0.25
N THR A 285 -27.13 7.48 -0.96
CA THR A 285 -27.95 8.60 -0.47
C THR A 285 -29.37 8.20 -0.04
N PRO A 286 -30.13 7.34 -0.76
CA PRO A 286 -31.44 6.91 -0.30
C PRO A 286 -31.40 6.16 1.05
N ALA A 287 -30.37 5.36 1.31
CA ALA A 287 -30.20 4.63 2.57
C ALA A 287 -29.81 5.60 3.70
N LEU A 288 -28.96 6.58 3.44
CA LEU A 288 -28.63 7.66 4.39
C LEU A 288 -29.87 8.50 4.75
N LEU A 289 -30.70 8.86 3.77
CA LEU A 289 -31.97 9.56 4.01
C LEU A 289 -32.93 8.73 4.85
N LYS A 290 -32.98 7.40 4.63
CA LYS A 290 -33.76 6.47 5.44
C LYS A 290 -33.29 6.45 6.88
N ALA A 291 -31.95 6.38 7.10
CA ALA A 291 -31.35 6.43 8.42
C ALA A 291 -31.68 7.76 9.14
N LEU A 292 -31.51 8.89 8.46
CA LEU A 292 -31.83 10.21 9.02
C LEU A 292 -33.29 10.31 9.44
N LYS A 293 -34.22 9.76 8.66
CA LYS A 293 -35.66 9.70 8.97
C LYS A 293 -35.93 8.78 10.17
N GLN A 294 -35.34 7.58 10.19
CA GLN A 294 -35.50 6.56 11.24
C GLN A 294 -35.09 7.08 12.61
N PHE A 295 -33.98 7.83 12.65
CA PHE A 295 -33.41 8.35 13.89
C PHE A 295 -33.74 9.81 14.17
N LYS A 296 -34.76 10.38 13.47
CA LYS A 296 -35.22 11.75 13.70
C LYS A 296 -35.63 11.96 15.16
N GLY A 297 -35.15 13.03 15.78
CA GLY A 297 -35.42 13.37 17.18
C GLY A 297 -34.55 12.63 18.20
N LYS A 298 -33.61 11.80 17.72
CA LYS A 298 -32.58 11.16 18.52
C LYS A 298 -31.25 11.91 18.32
N ASN A 299 -30.28 11.65 19.20
CA ASN A 299 -28.93 12.21 19.08
C ASN A 299 -28.17 11.53 17.94
N PHE A 300 -28.61 11.78 16.71
CA PHE A 300 -28.08 11.18 15.49
C PHE A 300 -27.88 12.24 14.42
N LYS A 301 -26.73 12.19 13.78
CA LYS A 301 -26.33 13.10 12.70
C LYS A 301 -25.67 12.32 11.55
N ILE A 302 -25.63 12.95 10.39
CA ILE A 302 -24.80 12.52 9.27
C ILE A 302 -23.82 13.65 8.97
N LEU A 303 -22.56 13.31 8.73
CA LEU A 303 -21.52 14.21 8.26
C LEU A 303 -20.96 13.69 6.94
N GLY A 304 -21.26 14.37 5.85
CA GLY A 304 -20.64 14.11 4.55
C GLY A 304 -19.25 14.72 4.49
N VAL A 305 -18.23 13.90 4.28
CA VAL A 305 -16.84 14.31 4.14
C VAL A 305 -16.42 14.15 2.69
N SER A 306 -16.34 15.26 1.99
CA SER A 306 -16.04 15.26 0.55
C SER A 306 -14.55 15.40 0.26
N SER A 307 -14.06 14.57 -0.66
CA SER A 307 -12.71 14.67 -1.26
C SER A 307 -12.73 15.38 -2.61
N ASP A 308 -13.75 16.16 -2.90
CA ASP A 308 -13.90 16.90 -4.16
C ASP A 308 -12.78 17.94 -4.36
N ARG A 309 -12.43 18.17 -5.63
CA ARG A 309 -11.51 19.25 -6.03
C ARG A 309 -12.22 20.54 -6.37
N TYR A 310 -13.52 20.46 -6.75
CA TYR A 310 -14.32 21.56 -7.26
C TYR A 310 -15.55 21.77 -6.39
N LYS A 311 -15.56 22.88 -5.67
CA LYS A 311 -16.63 23.24 -4.72
C LYS A 311 -18.00 23.35 -5.37
N ASP A 312 -18.07 23.89 -6.58
CA ASP A 312 -19.32 24.04 -7.35
C ASP A 312 -19.93 22.67 -7.67
N LYS A 313 -19.13 21.69 -8.08
CA LYS A 313 -19.59 20.33 -8.39
C LYS A 313 -20.07 19.59 -7.15
N TRP A 314 -19.36 19.76 -6.04
CA TRP A 314 -19.78 19.21 -4.75
C TRP A 314 -21.13 19.77 -4.30
N ILE A 315 -21.35 21.09 -4.37
CA ILE A 315 -22.62 21.73 -4.01
C ILE A 315 -23.74 21.30 -4.97
N GLU A 316 -23.49 21.24 -6.27
CA GLU A 316 -24.41 20.74 -7.27
C GLU A 316 -24.92 19.33 -6.92
N ALA A 317 -24.00 18.40 -6.61
CA ALA A 317 -24.34 17.03 -6.24
C ALA A 317 -25.16 16.94 -4.93
N ILE A 318 -24.85 17.75 -3.91
CA ILE A 318 -25.63 17.83 -2.67
C ILE A 318 -27.10 18.20 -3.00
N HIS A 319 -27.30 19.18 -3.89
CA HIS A 319 -28.68 19.62 -4.29
C HIS A 319 -29.41 18.58 -5.14
N GLU A 320 -28.72 17.97 -6.10
CA GLU A 320 -29.28 16.92 -6.95
C GLU A 320 -29.73 15.71 -6.14
N ASP A 321 -28.93 15.28 -5.17
CA ASP A 321 -29.20 14.09 -4.35
C ASP A 321 -30.14 14.39 -3.17
N GLY A 322 -30.43 15.66 -2.88
CA GLY A 322 -31.24 16.06 -1.73
C GLY A 322 -30.58 15.71 -0.38
N SER A 323 -29.28 15.64 -0.33
CA SER A 323 -28.49 15.27 0.86
C SER A 323 -28.27 16.47 1.79
N TYR A 324 -29.38 17.01 2.35
CA TYR A 324 -29.38 18.25 3.16
C TYR A 324 -29.03 18.00 4.65
N TRP A 325 -27.95 17.24 4.91
CA TRP A 325 -27.32 17.13 6.22
C TRP A 325 -26.02 17.97 6.27
N GLU A 326 -25.26 17.86 7.34
CA GLU A 326 -23.99 18.56 7.46
C GLU A 326 -22.93 17.96 6.53
N HIS A 327 -22.29 18.82 5.75
CA HIS A 327 -21.22 18.46 4.82
C HIS A 327 -19.98 19.32 5.06
N LEU A 328 -18.82 18.72 4.88
CA LEU A 328 -17.56 19.43 4.75
C LEU A 328 -16.78 18.93 3.54
N MET A 329 -15.96 19.79 2.96
CA MET A 329 -14.99 19.47 1.92
C MET A 329 -13.59 19.56 2.50
N LEU A 330 -12.79 18.51 2.29
CA LEU A 330 -11.40 18.45 2.72
C LEU A 330 -10.55 19.44 1.91
N GLU A 331 -9.51 19.99 2.53
CA GLU A 331 -8.53 20.81 1.82
C GLU A 331 -7.63 19.95 0.93
N LYS A 332 -7.07 20.58 -0.10
CA LYS A 332 -6.14 19.88 -1.00
C LYS A 332 -4.88 19.47 -0.25
N GLY A 333 -4.58 18.17 -0.25
CA GLY A 333 -3.41 17.59 0.41
C GLY A 333 -3.65 17.20 1.86
N ASP A 334 -4.91 17.25 2.33
CA ASP A 334 -5.30 16.66 3.62
C ASP A 334 -5.06 15.15 3.63
N ASP A 335 -4.65 14.61 4.79
CA ASP A 335 -4.30 13.22 5.00
C ASP A 335 -5.43 12.40 5.66
N VAL A 336 -6.65 12.94 5.76
CA VAL A 336 -7.80 12.29 6.41
C VAL A 336 -8.05 10.90 5.84
N MET A 337 -8.03 10.75 4.51
CA MET A 337 -8.25 9.46 3.87
C MET A 337 -7.20 8.42 4.28
N GLU A 338 -5.93 8.84 4.43
CA GLU A 338 -4.84 8.00 4.90
C GLU A 338 -5.01 7.65 6.38
N ARG A 339 -5.29 8.64 7.24
CA ARG A 339 -5.50 8.43 8.69
C ARG A 339 -6.65 7.48 9.02
N TYR A 340 -7.66 7.40 8.15
CA TYR A 340 -8.78 6.45 8.26
C TYR A 340 -8.55 5.15 7.49
N CYS A 341 -7.37 4.97 6.87
CA CYS A 341 -7.01 3.82 6.02
C CYS A 341 -7.99 3.57 4.87
N ILE A 342 -8.57 4.64 4.30
CA ILE A 342 -9.56 4.56 3.23
C ILE A 342 -8.88 4.33 1.90
N LYS A 343 -9.13 3.17 1.30
CA LYS A 343 -8.58 2.78 -0.02
C LYS A 343 -9.51 3.13 -1.18
N GLY A 344 -10.77 3.35 -0.89
CA GLY A 344 -11.80 3.67 -1.88
C GLY A 344 -13.07 4.18 -1.22
N ILE A 345 -13.86 4.90 -2.01
CA ILE A 345 -15.17 5.43 -1.60
C ILE A 345 -16.27 4.75 -2.45
N PRO A 346 -17.51 4.66 -1.89
CA PRO A 346 -17.95 5.18 -0.60
C PRO A 346 -17.24 4.48 0.57
N HIS A 347 -17.04 5.18 1.69
CA HIS A 347 -16.61 4.57 2.95
C HIS A 347 -17.40 5.26 4.07
N ILE A 348 -18.22 4.49 4.78
CA ILE A 348 -19.11 5.04 5.81
C ILE A 348 -18.81 4.38 7.15
N ILE A 349 -18.64 5.21 8.18
CA ILE A 349 -18.38 4.76 9.54
C ILE A 349 -19.45 5.30 10.50
N LEU A 350 -19.67 4.59 11.62
CA LEU A 350 -20.48 5.08 12.71
C LEU A 350 -19.57 5.48 13.87
N VAL A 351 -19.73 6.72 14.36
CA VAL A 351 -19.01 7.29 15.49
C VAL A 351 -19.98 7.52 16.64
N SER A 352 -19.58 7.16 17.87
CA SER A 352 -20.35 7.34 19.11
C SER A 352 -20.34 8.77 19.62
N PRO A 353 -21.23 9.12 20.57
CA PRO A 353 -21.27 10.44 21.18
C PRO A 353 -19.97 10.89 21.87
N ASP A 354 -19.19 9.95 22.39
CA ASP A 354 -17.87 10.19 22.98
C ASP A 354 -16.73 10.17 21.94
N GLY A 355 -17.07 9.94 20.65
CA GLY A 355 -16.16 10.07 19.53
C GLY A 355 -15.44 8.79 19.13
N LYS A 356 -15.87 7.63 19.60
CA LYS A 356 -15.26 6.34 19.22
C LYS A 356 -15.90 5.76 17.97
N ILE A 357 -15.10 5.12 17.14
CA ILE A 357 -15.57 4.37 15.98
C ILE A 357 -16.30 3.12 16.46
N LEU A 358 -17.58 2.98 16.13
CA LEU A 358 -18.42 1.84 16.49
C LEU A 358 -18.51 0.80 15.37
N ALA A 359 -18.51 1.24 14.11
CA ALA A 359 -18.58 0.38 12.92
C ALA A 359 -17.92 1.06 11.74
N LYS A 360 -17.49 0.27 10.76
CA LYS A 360 -16.83 0.74 9.52
C LYS A 360 -17.43 0.02 8.32
N GLU A 361 -17.24 0.63 7.13
CA GLU A 361 -17.60 0.07 5.82
C GLU A 361 -19.10 -0.25 5.67
N LEU A 362 -19.95 0.51 6.36
CA LEU A 362 -21.40 0.33 6.30
C LEU A 362 -21.97 0.67 4.92
N ARG A 363 -22.95 -0.12 4.46
CA ARG A 363 -23.60 0.01 3.15
C ARG A 363 -25.09 -0.31 3.21
N GLY A 364 -25.86 0.35 2.36
CA GLY A 364 -27.26 0.03 2.12
C GLY A 364 -28.10 -0.10 3.39
N GLU A 365 -28.68 -1.28 3.63
CA GLU A 365 -29.52 -1.53 4.81
C GLU A 365 -28.73 -1.49 6.14
N GLU A 366 -27.44 -1.70 6.12
CA GLU A 366 -26.59 -1.61 7.32
C GLU A 366 -26.54 -0.20 7.88
N LEU A 367 -26.73 0.83 7.06
CA LEU A 367 -26.80 2.24 7.50
C LEU A 367 -27.98 2.54 8.45
N VAL A 368 -28.94 1.63 8.49
CA VAL A 368 -30.07 1.68 9.44
C VAL A 368 -29.92 0.64 10.53
N ARG A 369 -29.69 -0.61 10.14
CA ARG A 369 -29.64 -1.76 11.05
C ARG A 369 -28.52 -1.64 12.08
N VAL A 370 -27.31 -1.32 11.66
CA VAL A 370 -26.15 -1.28 12.56
C VAL A 370 -26.25 -0.14 13.58
N PRO A 371 -26.62 1.10 13.20
CA PRO A 371 -26.93 2.13 14.21
C PRO A 371 -28.05 1.71 15.17
N GLU A 372 -29.13 1.05 14.69
CA GLU A 372 -30.21 0.61 15.55
C GLU A 372 -29.75 -0.41 16.62
N GLU A 373 -28.85 -1.31 16.25
CA GLU A 373 -28.26 -2.30 17.16
C GLU A 373 -27.26 -1.71 18.16
N LEU A 374 -26.45 -0.72 17.75
CA LEU A 374 -25.34 -0.19 18.53
C LEU A 374 -25.67 1.08 19.33
N MET A 375 -26.66 1.86 18.88
CA MET A 375 -27.08 3.07 19.60
C MET A 375 -27.94 2.69 20.79
N ARG A 376 -27.44 2.97 21.97
CA ARG A 376 -28.19 2.85 23.22
C ARG A 376 -28.83 4.22 23.50
N PHE A 377 -30.14 4.30 23.39
CA PHE A 377 -30.92 5.48 23.68
C PHE A 377 -31.41 5.47 25.12
#